data_12cbf44e07023f9291884a975e7cd24c
#
_entry.id   12cbf44e07023f9291884a975e7cd24c
#
_cell.length_a   1.000
_cell.length_b   1.000
_cell.length_c   1.000
_cell.angle_alpha   90.00
_cell.angle_beta   90.00
_cell.angle_gamma   90.00
#
_symmetry.space_group_name_H-M   'P 1'
#
loop_
_entity.id
_entity.type
_entity.pdbx_description
1 polymer ?
#
loop_
_entity_poly.entity_id
_entity_poly.type
_entity_poly.pdbx_seq_one_letter_code
_entity_poly.pdbx_strand_id
1 'polypeptide(L)'
;MTDRQREILYAIIEEYAELATPVGSVTLAKLFDCSSATIRAEMVKLEAMGYITQPHTSAGRVPTDAGYRLYVNSLQEKIDRDADEKPEREQIESTDRQSKALATRIQQQTSADYAIRAAVDSLVHLTGNLGLATIGDQIYISGFGNLFSQPEFVQATQVQAVGKLLDNIKPWLMEVQPNEAINVYIGTENPIGKASNVSLIISRFRSPYSDRSYIGVLGPTRQSYKRVMSLVRHAGLMLEDIIL
;
A
#
# COMPACT_ATOMS: atom_id res chain seq x y z
N MET A 1 -24.13 1.59 3.57
CA MET A 1 -23.26 1.04 4.62
C MET A 1 -23.33 1.91 5.85
N THR A 2 -23.51 1.34 7.05
CA THR A 2 -23.49 2.06 8.34
C THR A 2 -22.04 2.25 8.82
N ASP A 3 -21.83 3.19 9.79
CA ASP A 3 -20.49 3.39 10.38
C ASP A 3 -19.94 2.12 11.03
N ARG A 4 -20.78 1.38 11.75
CA ARG A 4 -20.43 0.08 12.33
C ARG A 4 -20.00 -0.95 11.28
N GLN A 5 -20.68 -1.02 10.14
CA GLN A 5 -20.27 -1.91 9.05
C GLN A 5 -18.94 -1.49 8.46
N ARG A 6 -18.67 -0.19 8.36
CA ARG A 6 -17.39 0.35 7.90
C ARG A 6 -16.26 -0.02 8.86
N GLU A 7 -16.46 0.15 10.14
CA GLU A 7 -15.48 -0.24 11.17
C GLU A 7 -15.18 -1.76 11.15
N ILE A 8 -16.22 -2.58 11.00
CA ILE A 8 -16.05 -4.06 10.87
C ILE A 8 -15.27 -4.40 9.60
N LEU A 9 -15.55 -3.78 8.46
CA LEU A 9 -14.80 -3.98 7.23
C LEU A 9 -13.32 -3.60 7.41
N TYR A 10 -13.04 -2.47 8.04
CA TYR A 10 -11.67 -2.00 8.28
C TYR A 10 -10.93 -2.95 9.22
N ALA A 11 -11.57 -3.42 10.27
CA ALA A 11 -10.99 -4.43 11.15
C ALA A 11 -10.71 -5.76 10.42
N ILE A 12 -11.59 -6.20 9.51
CA ILE A 12 -11.34 -7.39 8.66
C ILE A 12 -10.10 -7.17 7.80
N ILE A 13 -9.94 -5.99 7.20
CA ILE A 13 -8.80 -5.68 6.34
C ILE A 13 -7.50 -5.68 7.13
N GLU A 14 -7.47 -5.04 8.29
CA GLU A 14 -6.28 -4.95 9.15
C GLU A 14 -5.88 -6.33 9.71
N GLU A 15 -6.83 -7.10 10.24
CA GLU A 15 -6.59 -8.47 10.73
C GLU A 15 -6.11 -9.41 9.61
N TYR A 16 -6.72 -9.32 8.43
CA TYR A 16 -6.31 -10.15 7.29
C TYR A 16 -4.92 -9.79 6.77
N ALA A 17 -4.54 -8.51 6.82
CA ALA A 17 -3.21 -8.07 6.44
C ALA A 17 -2.12 -8.68 7.35
N GLU A 18 -2.40 -8.83 8.65
CA GLU A 18 -1.46 -9.39 9.62
C GLU A 18 -1.41 -10.92 9.59
N LEU A 19 -2.57 -11.57 9.59
CA LEU A 19 -2.69 -13.01 9.81
C LEU A 19 -2.59 -13.85 8.53
N ALA A 20 -2.84 -13.26 7.35
CA ALA A 20 -2.94 -13.95 6.06
C ALA A 20 -3.97 -15.11 6.05
N THR A 21 -4.91 -15.10 6.97
CA THR A 21 -5.95 -16.12 7.11
C THR A 21 -7.34 -15.47 7.18
N PRO A 22 -8.40 -16.10 6.61
CA PRO A 22 -9.74 -15.54 6.64
C PRO A 22 -10.20 -15.19 8.06
N VAL A 23 -10.74 -14.00 8.24
CA VAL A 23 -11.10 -13.44 9.55
C VAL A 23 -12.45 -13.97 10.02
N GLY A 24 -12.47 -14.57 11.21
CA GLY A 24 -13.67 -15.14 11.82
C GLY A 24 -14.46 -14.14 12.67
N SER A 25 -15.79 -14.34 12.76
CA SER A 25 -16.66 -13.51 13.60
C SER A 25 -16.29 -13.51 15.09
N VAL A 26 -15.66 -14.57 15.58
CA VAL A 26 -15.23 -14.68 17.00
C VAL A 26 -14.08 -13.73 17.29
N THR A 27 -13.12 -13.58 16.39
CA THR A 27 -12.01 -12.63 16.51
C THR A 27 -12.53 -11.20 16.60
N LEU A 28 -13.39 -10.81 15.66
CA LEU A 28 -13.98 -9.46 15.63
C LEU A 28 -14.91 -9.19 16.81
N ALA A 29 -15.64 -10.20 17.31
CA ALA A 29 -16.52 -10.03 18.46
C ALA A 29 -15.78 -9.51 19.71
N LYS A 30 -14.52 -9.91 19.88
CA LYS A 30 -13.66 -9.42 20.97
C LYS A 30 -13.25 -7.97 20.79
N LEU A 31 -13.05 -7.50 19.54
CA LEU A 31 -12.66 -6.14 19.24
C LEU A 31 -13.85 -5.16 19.39
N PHE A 32 -15.09 -5.61 19.11
CA PHE A 32 -16.28 -4.78 19.10
C PHE A 32 -17.16 -4.93 20.35
N ASP A 33 -16.73 -5.68 21.34
CA ASP A 33 -17.47 -5.98 22.57
C ASP A 33 -18.93 -6.38 22.30
N CYS A 34 -19.13 -7.32 21.39
CA CYS A 34 -20.46 -7.79 20.99
C CYS A 34 -20.47 -9.29 20.68
N SER A 35 -21.66 -9.86 20.49
CA SER A 35 -21.78 -11.29 20.18
C SER A 35 -21.22 -11.64 18.79
N SER A 36 -20.62 -12.83 18.65
CA SER A 36 -20.18 -13.33 17.34
C SER A 36 -21.34 -13.52 16.35
N ALA A 37 -22.56 -13.71 16.85
CA ALA A 37 -23.75 -13.76 16.03
C ALA A 37 -24.08 -12.39 15.41
N THR A 38 -23.94 -11.32 16.17
CA THR A 38 -24.09 -9.93 15.68
C THR A 38 -23.07 -9.61 14.60
N ILE A 39 -21.78 -9.91 14.84
CA ILE A 39 -20.73 -9.72 13.83
C ILE A 39 -21.04 -10.52 12.57
N ARG A 40 -21.45 -11.78 12.71
CA ARG A 40 -21.80 -12.62 11.54
C ARG A 40 -22.92 -12.02 10.71
N ALA A 41 -23.95 -11.46 11.34
CA ALA A 41 -25.04 -10.77 10.64
C ALA A 41 -24.53 -9.56 9.85
N GLU A 42 -23.62 -8.77 10.40
CA GLU A 42 -23.01 -7.64 9.68
C GLU A 42 -22.09 -8.10 8.55
N MET A 43 -21.31 -9.17 8.76
CA MET A 43 -20.48 -9.77 7.71
C MET A 43 -21.31 -10.25 6.50
N VAL A 44 -22.49 -10.86 6.74
CA VAL A 44 -23.42 -11.25 5.65
C VAL A 44 -23.89 -10.05 4.84
N LYS A 45 -24.16 -8.91 5.50
CA LYS A 45 -24.53 -7.68 4.80
C LYS A 45 -23.37 -7.11 3.99
N LEU A 46 -22.16 -7.08 4.55
CA LEU A 46 -20.94 -6.65 3.85
C LEU A 46 -20.61 -7.53 2.64
N GLU A 47 -20.84 -8.84 2.76
CA GLU A 47 -20.69 -9.78 1.66
C GLU A 47 -21.74 -9.55 0.56
N ALA A 48 -22.99 -9.31 0.93
CA ALA A 48 -24.05 -8.96 -0.02
C ALA A 48 -23.79 -7.63 -0.75
N MET A 49 -23.04 -6.69 -0.11
CA MET A 49 -22.56 -5.46 -0.73
C MET A 49 -21.29 -5.64 -1.57
N GLY A 50 -20.68 -6.83 -1.58
CA GLY A 50 -19.49 -7.15 -2.37
C GLY A 50 -18.15 -6.67 -1.77
N TYR A 51 -18.11 -6.22 -0.51
CA TYR A 51 -16.87 -5.73 0.12
C TYR A 51 -16.00 -6.82 0.74
N ILE A 52 -16.60 -7.95 1.08
CA ILE A 52 -15.90 -9.14 1.58
C ILE A 52 -16.44 -10.38 0.89
N THR A 53 -15.71 -11.48 0.96
CA THR A 53 -16.13 -12.76 0.41
C THR A 53 -15.72 -13.91 1.33
N GLN A 54 -16.39 -15.04 1.21
CA GLN A 54 -16.07 -16.27 1.91
C GLN A 54 -15.32 -17.23 0.98
N PRO A 55 -14.02 -17.52 1.20
CA PRO A 55 -13.26 -18.40 0.32
C PRO A 55 -13.79 -19.86 0.30
N HIS A 56 -14.27 -20.34 1.45
CA HIS A 56 -14.82 -21.71 1.62
C HIS A 56 -15.94 -21.67 2.65
N THR A 57 -16.88 -22.63 2.56
CA THR A 57 -18.10 -22.70 3.39
C THR A 57 -17.86 -22.62 4.91
N SER A 58 -16.70 -23.11 5.41
CA SER A 58 -16.31 -23.05 6.83
C SER A 58 -15.27 -21.96 7.15
N ALA A 59 -14.84 -21.19 6.15
CA ALA A 59 -13.85 -20.14 6.36
C ALA A 59 -14.46 -18.86 6.95
N GLY A 60 -13.61 -18.00 7.53
CA GLY A 60 -13.94 -16.61 7.80
C GLY A 60 -14.20 -15.81 6.53
N ARG A 61 -14.01 -14.52 6.60
CA ARG A 61 -14.16 -13.61 5.44
C ARG A 61 -12.82 -12.99 5.08
N VAL A 62 -12.65 -12.71 3.78
CA VAL A 62 -11.51 -11.96 3.26
C VAL A 62 -12.03 -10.73 2.49
N PRO A 63 -11.28 -9.62 2.45
CA PRO A 63 -11.67 -8.44 1.68
C PRO A 63 -11.65 -8.73 0.18
N THR A 64 -12.51 -8.05 -0.58
CA THR A 64 -12.44 -7.94 -2.04
C THR A 64 -11.64 -6.70 -2.44
N ASP A 65 -11.30 -6.56 -3.73
CA ASP A 65 -10.69 -5.32 -4.25
C ASP A 65 -11.56 -4.10 -3.94
N ALA A 66 -12.89 -4.22 -4.03
CA ALA A 66 -13.84 -3.17 -3.67
C ALA A 66 -13.79 -2.81 -2.17
N GLY A 67 -13.63 -3.82 -1.30
CA GLY A 67 -13.45 -3.60 0.13
C GLY A 67 -12.15 -2.84 0.44
N TYR A 68 -11.04 -3.26 -0.17
CA TYR A 68 -9.77 -2.55 -0.05
C TYR A 68 -9.84 -1.13 -0.60
N ARG A 69 -10.49 -0.92 -1.77
CA ARG A 69 -10.64 0.40 -2.36
C ARG A 69 -11.39 1.36 -1.44
N LEU A 70 -12.47 0.92 -0.82
CA LEU A 70 -13.22 1.74 0.13
C LEU A 70 -12.37 2.14 1.35
N TYR A 71 -11.56 1.20 1.87
CA TYR A 71 -10.64 1.48 2.97
C TYR A 71 -9.54 2.47 2.56
N VAL A 72 -8.90 2.25 1.41
CA VAL A 72 -7.85 3.12 0.88
C VAL A 72 -8.37 4.53 0.64
N ASN A 73 -9.56 4.69 0.06
CA ASN A 73 -10.16 6.02 -0.14
C ASN A 73 -10.29 6.78 1.20
N SER A 74 -10.71 6.10 2.27
CA SER A 74 -10.80 6.73 3.59
C SER A 74 -9.45 7.14 4.18
N LEU A 75 -8.36 6.43 3.81
CA LEU A 75 -7.00 6.80 4.20
C LEU A 75 -6.49 7.98 3.36
N GLN A 76 -6.77 7.99 2.06
CA GLN A 76 -6.41 9.10 1.17
C GLN A 76 -7.06 10.41 1.61
N GLU A 77 -8.37 10.40 1.91
CA GLU A 77 -9.08 11.57 2.43
C GLU A 77 -8.46 12.14 3.74
N LYS A 78 -7.86 11.30 4.57
CA LYS A 78 -7.13 11.75 5.76
C LYS A 78 -5.79 12.36 5.40
N ILE A 79 -5.04 11.73 4.49
CA ILE A 79 -3.76 12.22 4.01
C ILE A 79 -3.92 13.59 3.35
N ASP A 80 -4.94 13.76 2.51
CA ASP A 80 -5.19 15.01 1.80
C ASP A 80 -5.58 16.13 2.78
N ARG A 81 -6.43 15.85 3.77
CA ARG A 81 -6.75 16.82 4.84
C ARG A 81 -5.51 17.23 5.64
N ASP A 82 -4.69 16.26 6.04
CA ASP A 82 -3.45 16.55 6.77
C ASP A 82 -2.48 17.36 5.90
N ALA A 83 -2.49 17.17 4.59
CA ALA A 83 -1.67 17.94 3.65
C ALA A 83 -2.14 19.41 3.52
N ASP A 84 -3.45 19.65 3.54
CA ASP A 84 -4.03 20.99 3.46
C ASP A 84 -3.87 21.78 4.79
N GLU A 85 -3.91 21.07 5.93
CA GLU A 85 -3.90 21.68 7.25
C GLU A 85 -2.49 21.93 7.81
N LYS A 86 -1.48 21.20 7.35
CA LYS A 86 -0.11 21.24 7.91
C LYS A 86 0.92 21.57 6.85
N PRO A 87 1.89 22.47 7.12
CA PRO A 87 3.03 22.69 6.25
C PRO A 87 3.85 21.40 6.09
N GLU A 88 4.47 21.23 4.92
CA GLU A 88 5.21 20.00 4.54
C GLU A 88 6.23 19.56 5.61
N ARG A 89 6.92 20.51 6.25
CA ARG A 89 7.87 20.24 7.34
C ARG A 89 7.22 19.56 8.54
N GLU A 90 6.03 19.98 8.95
CA GLU A 90 5.29 19.35 10.06
C GLU A 90 4.75 17.97 9.68
N GLN A 91 4.43 17.73 8.41
CA GLN A 91 4.06 16.40 7.92
C GLN A 91 5.24 15.41 8.03
N ILE A 92 6.46 15.88 7.84
CA ILE A 92 7.68 15.09 8.00
C ILE A 92 7.98 14.82 9.49
N GLU A 93 7.79 15.82 10.36
CA GLU A 93 8.15 15.74 11.78
C GLU A 93 7.17 14.93 12.64
N SER A 94 5.88 14.90 12.24
CA SER A 94 4.80 14.28 13.04
C SER A 94 4.68 12.76 12.93
N THR A 95 5.64 12.10 12.29
CA THR A 95 5.55 10.69 11.91
C THR A 95 6.10 9.73 12.97
N ASP A 96 5.67 8.49 12.89
CA ASP A 96 6.03 7.41 13.79
C ASP A 96 7.54 7.05 13.75
N ARG A 97 7.96 6.14 14.63
CA ARG A 97 9.36 5.70 14.74
C ARG A 97 9.94 5.16 13.43
N GLN A 98 9.11 4.54 12.58
CA GLN A 98 9.57 3.94 11.32
C GLN A 98 9.86 5.01 10.27
N SER A 99 9.00 6.02 10.17
CA SER A 99 9.20 7.17 9.29
C SER A 99 10.43 7.99 9.70
N LYS A 100 10.69 8.14 11.01
CA LYS A 100 11.94 8.77 11.50
C LYS A 100 13.18 7.96 11.13
N ALA A 101 13.13 6.64 11.22
CA ALA A 101 14.25 5.78 10.81
C ALA A 101 14.50 5.85 9.29
N LEU A 102 13.44 5.92 8.49
CA LEU A 102 13.52 6.14 7.05
C LEU A 102 14.18 7.50 6.75
N ALA A 103 13.69 8.58 7.35
CA ALA A 103 14.22 9.93 7.18
C ALA A 103 15.72 9.99 7.50
N THR A 104 16.14 9.43 8.63
CA THR A 104 17.56 9.41 9.04
C THR A 104 18.46 8.74 8.00
N ARG A 105 18.01 7.61 7.42
CA ARG A 105 18.78 6.88 6.41
C ARG A 105 18.91 7.66 5.10
N ILE A 106 17.88 8.37 4.70
CA ILE A 106 17.89 9.18 3.48
C ILE A 106 18.76 10.42 3.68
N GLN A 107 18.61 11.13 4.80
CA GLN A 107 19.37 12.36 5.13
C GLN A 107 20.89 12.17 5.26
N GLN A 108 21.33 10.96 5.57
CA GLN A 108 22.76 10.64 5.65
C GLN A 108 23.45 10.52 4.28
N GLN A 109 22.71 10.62 3.18
CA GLN A 109 23.25 10.44 1.84
C GLN A 109 23.76 11.75 1.25
N THR A 110 24.87 11.67 0.51
CA THR A 110 25.58 12.83 -0.06
C THR A 110 25.23 13.08 -1.54
N SER A 111 24.48 12.20 -2.17
CA SER A 111 24.02 12.38 -3.56
C SER A 111 22.60 11.88 -3.76
N ALA A 112 21.91 12.40 -4.76
CA ALA A 112 20.55 12.04 -5.12
C ALA A 112 20.39 10.53 -5.38
N ASP A 113 21.32 9.90 -6.10
CA ASP A 113 21.28 8.46 -6.39
C ASP A 113 21.34 7.61 -5.12
N TYR A 114 22.22 7.96 -4.17
CA TYR A 114 22.32 7.25 -2.91
C TYR A 114 21.09 7.47 -2.05
N ALA A 115 20.51 8.67 -2.03
CA ALA A 115 19.30 8.99 -1.29
C ALA A 115 18.11 8.15 -1.82
N ILE A 116 17.96 8.04 -3.14
CA ILE A 116 16.90 7.24 -3.77
C ILE A 116 17.07 5.76 -3.43
N ARG A 117 18.29 5.20 -3.56
CA ARG A 117 18.58 3.81 -3.19
C ARG A 117 18.28 3.54 -1.73
N ALA A 118 18.73 4.43 -0.84
CA ALA A 118 18.48 4.32 0.60
C ALA A 118 16.98 4.38 0.93
N ALA A 119 16.22 5.21 0.22
CA ALA A 119 14.76 5.28 0.37
C ALA A 119 14.09 3.96 -0.08
N VAL A 120 14.43 3.45 -1.27
CA VAL A 120 13.90 2.18 -1.78
C VAL A 120 14.24 1.03 -0.83
N ASP A 121 15.50 0.86 -0.44
CA ASP A 121 15.93 -0.22 0.47
C ASP A 121 15.29 -0.09 1.86
N SER A 122 15.07 1.13 2.33
CA SER A 122 14.35 1.35 3.60
C SER A 122 12.89 0.97 3.50
N LEU A 123 12.21 1.29 2.39
CA LEU A 123 10.83 0.86 2.15
C LEU A 123 10.75 -0.68 2.09
N VAL A 124 11.68 -1.34 1.39
CA VAL A 124 11.77 -2.82 1.35
C VAL A 124 11.89 -3.38 2.75
N HIS A 125 12.82 -2.85 3.55
CA HIS A 125 13.06 -3.34 4.91
C HIS A 125 11.85 -3.12 5.84
N LEU A 126 11.21 -1.94 5.75
CA LEU A 126 10.11 -1.57 6.63
C LEU A 126 8.78 -2.22 6.24
N THR A 127 8.55 -2.48 4.96
CA THR A 127 7.27 -3.03 4.48
C THR A 127 7.28 -4.53 4.23
N GLY A 128 8.47 -5.12 4.03
CA GLY A 128 8.61 -6.52 3.62
C GLY A 128 8.16 -6.77 2.18
N ASN A 129 8.01 -5.72 1.36
CA ASN A 129 7.55 -5.78 -0.02
C ASN A 129 8.67 -5.39 -1.00
N LEU A 130 8.38 -5.36 -2.29
CA LEU A 130 9.28 -4.82 -3.30
C LEU A 130 9.19 -3.29 -3.32
N GLY A 131 10.32 -2.61 -3.23
CA GLY A 131 10.44 -1.17 -3.37
C GLY A 131 10.88 -0.78 -4.77
N LEU A 132 10.39 0.35 -5.27
CA LEU A 132 10.79 0.91 -6.56
C LEU A 132 10.86 2.44 -6.52
N ALA A 133 11.72 3.01 -7.38
CA ALA A 133 11.70 4.44 -7.66
C ALA A 133 12.06 4.68 -9.13
N THR A 134 11.50 5.75 -9.69
CA THR A 134 11.83 6.23 -11.04
C THR A 134 12.29 7.67 -10.96
N ILE A 135 13.38 8.00 -11.67
CA ILE A 135 13.89 9.37 -11.81
C ILE A 135 14.42 9.56 -13.23
N GLY A 136 13.84 10.48 -13.98
CA GLY A 136 14.15 10.63 -15.39
C GLY A 136 14.03 9.28 -16.12
N ASP A 137 15.13 8.84 -16.74
CA ASP A 137 15.16 7.57 -17.46
C ASP A 137 15.56 6.36 -16.62
N GLN A 138 15.92 6.55 -15.37
CA GLN A 138 16.37 5.47 -14.49
C GLN A 138 15.22 4.88 -13.69
N ILE A 139 15.33 3.56 -13.39
CA ILE A 139 14.46 2.85 -12.46
C ILE A 139 15.33 2.09 -11.45
N TYR A 140 14.97 2.21 -10.19
CA TYR A 140 15.56 1.48 -9.07
C TYR A 140 14.54 0.51 -8.55
N ILE A 141 14.88 -0.75 -8.43
CA ILE A 141 14.01 -1.80 -7.89
C ILE A 141 14.82 -2.65 -6.93
N SER A 142 14.24 -2.94 -5.75
CA SER A 142 14.84 -3.81 -4.73
C SER A 142 13.74 -4.63 -4.05
N GLY A 143 14.11 -5.76 -3.42
CA GLY A 143 13.17 -6.56 -2.62
C GLY A 143 12.42 -7.65 -3.37
N PHE A 144 12.90 -8.14 -4.53
CA PHE A 144 12.28 -9.26 -5.26
C PHE A 144 12.10 -10.50 -4.38
N GLY A 145 13.12 -10.84 -3.57
CA GLY A 145 13.06 -11.97 -2.65
C GLY A 145 11.91 -11.85 -1.66
N ASN A 146 11.68 -10.65 -1.12
CA ASN A 146 10.58 -10.41 -0.20
C ASN A 146 9.22 -10.60 -0.87
N LEU A 147 9.03 -10.04 -2.07
CA LEU A 147 7.79 -10.17 -2.80
C LEU A 147 7.47 -11.64 -3.12
N PHE A 148 8.43 -12.37 -3.71
CA PHE A 148 8.21 -13.75 -4.14
C PHE A 148 8.22 -14.79 -2.99
N SER A 149 8.62 -14.41 -1.78
CA SER A 149 8.44 -15.24 -0.59
C SER A 149 7.01 -15.19 -0.01
N GLN A 150 6.17 -14.27 -0.46
CA GLN A 150 4.81 -14.15 0.00
C GLN A 150 3.94 -15.30 -0.53
N PRO A 151 2.98 -15.82 0.28
CA PRO A 151 2.17 -16.98 -0.10
C PRO A 151 1.33 -16.77 -1.37
N GLU A 152 1.03 -15.53 -1.73
CA GLU A 152 0.29 -15.17 -2.94
C GLU A 152 1.06 -15.46 -4.23
N PHE A 153 2.40 -15.57 -4.18
CA PHE A 153 3.26 -15.74 -5.36
C PHE A 153 3.89 -17.13 -5.51
N VAL A 154 3.29 -18.13 -4.88
CA VAL A 154 3.75 -19.53 -5.01
C VAL A 154 3.54 -20.08 -6.44
N GLN A 155 2.52 -19.59 -7.16
CA GLN A 155 2.21 -20.08 -8.51
C GLN A 155 3.02 -19.33 -9.57
N ALA A 156 3.59 -20.05 -10.52
CA ALA A 156 4.37 -19.48 -11.62
C ALA A 156 3.60 -18.44 -12.45
N THR A 157 2.29 -18.60 -12.59
CA THR A 157 1.42 -17.64 -13.28
C THR A 157 1.39 -16.28 -12.59
N GLN A 158 1.40 -16.24 -11.27
CA GLN A 158 1.46 -15.01 -10.49
C GLN A 158 2.82 -14.32 -10.63
N VAL A 159 3.91 -15.10 -10.56
CA VAL A 159 5.28 -14.59 -10.79
C VAL A 159 5.41 -13.97 -12.18
N GLN A 160 4.88 -14.63 -13.21
CA GLN A 160 4.88 -14.09 -14.58
C GLN A 160 4.06 -12.80 -14.71
N ALA A 161 2.91 -12.70 -14.03
CA ALA A 161 2.08 -11.50 -14.05
C ALA A 161 2.82 -10.32 -13.41
N VAL A 162 3.50 -10.54 -12.28
CA VAL A 162 4.35 -9.54 -11.63
C VAL A 162 5.52 -9.15 -12.53
N GLY A 163 6.21 -10.10 -13.16
CA GLY A 163 7.30 -9.81 -14.11
C GLY A 163 6.83 -8.89 -15.23
N LYS A 164 5.70 -9.19 -15.88
CA LYS A 164 5.12 -8.34 -16.92
C LYS A 164 4.76 -6.93 -16.41
N LEU A 165 4.27 -6.83 -15.17
CA LEU A 165 3.99 -5.53 -14.55
C LEU A 165 5.28 -4.73 -14.40
N LEU A 166 6.33 -5.32 -13.86
CA LEU A 166 7.62 -4.65 -13.64
C LEU A 166 8.30 -4.24 -14.94
N ASP A 167 8.26 -5.07 -15.98
CA ASP A 167 8.80 -4.77 -17.31
C ASP A 167 8.11 -3.55 -17.96
N ASN A 168 6.84 -3.31 -17.62
CA ASN A 168 6.03 -2.24 -18.21
C ASN A 168 5.73 -1.09 -17.24
N ILE A 169 6.23 -1.11 -16.02
CA ILE A 169 5.87 -0.14 -14.98
C ILE A 169 6.30 1.28 -15.36
N LYS A 170 7.51 1.44 -15.92
CA LYS A 170 8.03 2.75 -16.31
C LYS A 170 7.26 3.35 -17.48
N PRO A 171 7.08 2.67 -18.65
CA PRO A 171 6.22 3.18 -19.72
C PRO A 171 4.84 3.57 -19.23
N TRP A 172 4.24 2.73 -18.38
CA TRP A 172 2.92 3.00 -17.82
C TRP A 172 2.88 4.25 -16.93
N LEU A 173 3.85 4.43 -16.02
CA LEU A 173 3.95 5.63 -15.18
C LEU A 173 4.08 6.91 -16.02
N MET A 174 4.81 6.84 -17.13
CA MET A 174 4.98 7.96 -18.06
C MET A 174 3.70 8.28 -18.84
N GLU A 175 2.87 7.28 -19.15
CA GLU A 175 1.60 7.44 -19.84
C GLU A 175 0.50 7.96 -18.91
N VAL A 176 0.28 7.28 -17.77
CA VAL A 176 -0.82 7.59 -16.83
C VAL A 176 -0.54 8.85 -16.01
N GLN A 177 0.73 9.13 -15.72
CA GLN A 177 1.17 10.31 -14.97
C GLN A 177 0.38 10.53 -13.68
N PRO A 178 0.45 9.59 -12.72
CA PRO A 178 -0.23 9.72 -11.44
C PRO A 178 0.12 11.05 -10.77
N ASN A 179 -0.87 11.84 -10.38
CA ASN A 179 -0.69 13.21 -9.90
C ASN A 179 -1.13 13.46 -8.45
N GLU A 180 -1.81 12.50 -7.85
CA GLU A 180 -2.18 12.59 -6.43
C GLU A 180 -0.93 12.50 -5.55
N ALA A 181 -1.03 13.04 -4.34
CA ALA A 181 0.03 12.96 -3.33
C ALA A 181 0.45 11.51 -3.06
N ILE A 182 -0.51 10.60 -3.09
CA ILE A 182 -0.29 9.16 -3.08
C ILE A 182 -1.32 8.48 -4.01
N ASN A 183 -0.85 7.57 -4.84
CA ASN A 183 -1.69 6.81 -5.75
C ASN A 183 -1.62 5.33 -5.39
N VAL A 184 -2.78 4.66 -5.35
CA VAL A 184 -2.89 3.25 -4.98
C VAL A 184 -3.67 2.50 -6.05
N TYR A 185 -3.09 1.44 -6.58
CA TYR A 185 -3.70 0.56 -7.58
C TYR A 185 -3.82 -0.84 -6.97
N ILE A 186 -5.05 -1.36 -6.84
CA ILE A 186 -5.37 -2.58 -6.10
C ILE A 186 -5.82 -3.68 -7.06
N GLY A 187 -5.12 -4.82 -7.03
CA GLY A 187 -5.55 -6.02 -7.75
C GLY A 187 -5.92 -5.76 -9.21
N THR A 188 -7.18 -5.88 -9.54
CA THR A 188 -7.71 -5.69 -10.90
C THR A 188 -7.66 -4.26 -11.44
N GLU A 189 -7.38 -3.27 -10.60
CA GLU A 189 -7.17 -1.87 -11.01
C GLU A 189 -5.79 -1.66 -11.64
N ASN A 190 -4.84 -2.55 -11.39
CA ASN A 190 -3.55 -2.49 -12.05
C ASN A 190 -3.72 -2.63 -13.56
N PRO A 191 -3.35 -1.64 -14.36
CA PRO A 191 -3.55 -1.66 -15.82
C PRO A 191 -2.69 -2.73 -16.50
N ILE A 192 -1.57 -3.09 -15.86
CA ILE A 192 -0.65 -4.11 -16.30
C ILE A 192 -0.74 -5.27 -15.32
N GLY A 193 -1.38 -6.36 -15.68
CA GLY A 193 -1.47 -7.55 -14.82
C GLY A 193 -2.70 -7.60 -13.92
N LYS A 194 -3.87 -7.36 -14.47
CA LYS A 194 -5.18 -7.45 -13.81
C LYS A 194 -5.45 -8.73 -12.99
N ALA A 195 -4.65 -9.78 -13.20
CA ALA A 195 -4.75 -11.05 -12.47
C ALA A 195 -3.63 -11.24 -11.44
N SER A 196 -2.90 -10.18 -11.07
CA SER A 196 -1.64 -10.31 -10.33
C SER A 196 -1.79 -10.38 -8.82
N ASN A 197 -2.96 -10.21 -8.25
CA ASN A 197 -3.16 -10.13 -6.78
C ASN A 197 -2.15 -9.20 -6.06
N VAL A 198 -1.67 -8.17 -6.76
CA VAL A 198 -0.75 -7.17 -6.21
C VAL A 198 -1.41 -5.81 -6.09
N SER A 199 -0.89 -5.00 -5.19
CA SER A 199 -1.17 -3.58 -5.11
C SER A 199 0.12 -2.80 -5.28
N LEU A 200 0.03 -1.73 -6.07
CA LEU A 200 1.07 -0.74 -6.26
C LEU A 200 0.68 0.53 -5.53
N ILE A 201 1.56 1.00 -4.64
CA ILE A 201 1.40 2.25 -3.88
C ILE A 201 2.57 3.14 -4.25
N ILE A 202 2.30 4.31 -4.81
CA ILE A 202 3.33 5.25 -5.28
C ILE A 202 3.03 6.68 -4.83
N SER A 203 4.11 7.41 -4.51
CA SER A 203 4.11 8.85 -4.30
C SER A 203 4.95 9.52 -5.37
N ARG A 204 4.47 10.64 -5.89
CA ARG A 204 5.24 11.50 -6.77
C ARG A 204 6.16 12.38 -5.94
N PHE A 205 7.36 12.68 -6.47
CA PHE A 205 8.25 13.70 -5.95
C PHE A 205 8.92 14.45 -7.10
N ARG A 206 9.33 15.69 -6.86
CA ARG A 206 10.09 16.50 -7.83
C ARG A 206 11.58 16.24 -7.65
N SER A 207 12.31 16.33 -8.75
CA SER A 207 13.76 16.23 -8.76
C SER A 207 14.36 17.19 -9.78
N PRO A 208 15.66 17.52 -9.70
CA PRO A 208 16.33 18.34 -10.70
C PRO A 208 16.31 17.75 -12.11
N TYR A 209 16.04 16.45 -12.23
CA TYR A 209 16.05 15.72 -13.50
C TYR A 209 14.66 15.53 -14.11
N SER A 210 13.61 15.64 -13.29
CA SER A 210 12.23 15.42 -13.74
C SER A 210 11.23 15.87 -12.68
N ASP A 211 10.19 16.58 -13.11
CA ASP A 211 9.01 16.88 -12.28
C ASP A 211 8.14 15.66 -12.01
N ARG A 212 8.47 14.50 -12.63
CA ARG A 212 7.69 13.26 -12.61
C ARG A 212 8.56 12.09 -12.18
N SER A 213 9.07 12.19 -10.97
CA SER A 213 9.75 11.09 -10.30
C SER A 213 8.77 10.42 -9.35
N TYR A 214 8.89 9.10 -9.21
CA TYR A 214 8.00 8.31 -8.36
C TYR A 214 8.79 7.41 -7.44
N ILE A 215 8.32 7.26 -6.21
CA ILE A 215 8.79 6.24 -5.27
C ILE A 215 7.61 5.43 -4.76
N GLY A 216 7.79 4.13 -4.57
CA GLY A 216 6.68 3.30 -4.15
C GLY A 216 7.02 1.88 -3.76
N VAL A 217 5.96 1.14 -3.49
CA VAL A 217 6.00 -0.24 -3.03
C VAL A 217 5.03 -1.08 -3.85
N LEU A 218 5.48 -2.22 -4.31
CA LEU A 218 4.67 -3.28 -4.91
C LEU A 218 4.61 -4.46 -3.94
N GLY A 219 3.41 -4.83 -3.52
CA GLY A 219 3.17 -5.93 -2.59
C GLY A 219 1.88 -6.67 -2.90
N PRO A 220 1.53 -7.73 -2.15
CA PRO A 220 0.24 -8.39 -2.30
C PRO A 220 -0.92 -7.43 -2.00
N THR A 221 -2.12 -7.71 -2.55
CA THR A 221 -3.33 -6.94 -2.17
C THR A 221 -3.59 -6.97 -0.67
N ARG A 222 -3.17 -8.05 -0.01
CA ARG A 222 -3.18 -8.22 1.44
C ARG A 222 -1.96 -7.53 2.06
N GLN A 223 -2.04 -6.24 2.29
CA GLN A 223 -0.97 -5.48 2.97
C GLN A 223 -1.56 -4.42 3.92
N SER A 224 -0.75 -3.94 4.85
CA SER A 224 -1.14 -2.84 5.75
C SER A 224 -1.11 -1.51 5.00
N TYR A 225 -2.20 -1.17 4.30
CA TYR A 225 -2.31 0.06 3.50
C TYR A 225 -2.00 1.31 4.31
N LYS A 226 -2.56 1.42 5.52
CA LYS A 226 -2.32 2.57 6.40
C LYS A 226 -0.83 2.83 6.62
N ARG A 227 -0.08 1.77 6.95
CA ARG A 227 1.36 1.84 7.20
C ARG A 227 2.15 2.11 5.92
N VAL A 228 1.87 1.35 4.85
CA VAL A 228 2.63 1.44 3.59
C VAL A 228 2.40 2.78 2.92
N MET A 229 1.17 3.28 2.87
CA MET A 229 0.85 4.60 2.32
C MET A 229 1.58 5.71 3.07
N SER A 230 1.58 5.67 4.42
CA SER A 230 2.31 6.63 5.24
C SER A 230 3.81 6.62 4.94
N LEU A 231 4.44 5.45 4.87
CA LEU A 231 5.88 5.32 4.57
C LEU A 231 6.24 5.78 3.16
N VAL A 232 5.43 5.41 2.16
CA VAL A 232 5.67 5.80 0.75
C VAL A 232 5.53 7.30 0.57
N ARG A 233 4.49 7.91 1.16
CA ARG A 233 4.34 9.37 1.12
C ARG A 233 5.49 10.07 1.80
N HIS A 234 5.88 9.63 2.98
CA HIS A 234 6.99 10.21 3.72
C HIS A 234 8.32 10.10 2.94
N ALA A 235 8.57 8.96 2.30
CA ALA A 235 9.73 8.80 1.44
C ALA A 235 9.74 9.79 0.26
N GLY A 236 8.58 10.02 -0.36
CA GLY A 236 8.46 11.03 -1.44
C GLY A 236 8.78 12.43 -0.97
N LEU A 237 8.19 12.89 0.15
CA LEU A 237 8.46 14.19 0.75
C LEU A 237 9.94 14.37 1.13
N MET A 238 10.53 13.35 1.76
CA MET A 238 11.95 13.38 2.15
C MET A 238 12.91 13.45 0.97
N LEU A 239 12.61 12.70 -0.10
CA LEU A 239 13.41 12.76 -1.33
C LEU A 239 13.33 14.14 -1.97
N GLU A 240 12.14 14.74 -2.01
CA GLU A 240 11.97 16.08 -2.55
C GLU A 240 12.76 17.12 -1.76
N ASP A 241 12.71 17.08 -0.42
CA ASP A 241 13.43 18.01 0.46
C ASP A 241 14.98 17.87 0.37
N ILE A 242 15.49 16.67 0.07
CA ILE A 242 16.94 16.41 0.03
C ILE A 242 17.53 16.64 -1.37
N ILE A 243 16.75 16.40 -2.41
CA ILE A 243 17.25 16.41 -3.79
C ILE A 243 17.06 17.79 -4.46
N LEU A 244 16.08 18.60 -4.01
CA LEU A 244 15.86 19.98 -4.48
C LEU A 244 16.61 20.98 -3.64
#